data_67a3ef86ec5f04370f90173b28e78e4b
#
_entry.id   67a3ef86ec5f04370f90173b28e78e4b
#
_cell.length_a   1.000
_cell.length_b   1.000
_cell.length_c   1.000
_cell.angle_alpha   90.00
_cell.angle_beta   90.00
_cell.angle_gamma   90.00
#
_symmetry.space_group_name_H-M   'P 1'
#
loop_
_entity.id
_entity.type
_entity.pdbx_description
1 polymer ?
#
loop_
_entity_poly.entity_id
_entity_poly.type
_entity_poly.pdbx_seq_one_letter_code
_entity_poly.pdbx_strand_id
1 'polypeptide(L)'
;MSLPSMTRSNTGADNGASAVHSLHPLFHPASVALVGASSDPERIGGRPLRFMLEGGFEAPIYPVNKSGDVIQGLPSYKSVGDIPHPVDQAVICVPVPGVEAAVRDSIAKGVRAIQIMTAGFAEIDAQGRALQERIASMCRDAGVRLLGPNSLGLLNVPTRFFSTFSTALNGLKPQPGPIALATQSGAFGSATYGMASLRGLGFSKIVATGNEADVDVAECIDYLVDDPHTRIICAALESCRDGERLRRALCKAAQAGKPVLIMKVGRTEAGAAAASTH
;
A
#
# COMPACT_ATOMS: atom_id res chain seq x y z
N MET A 1 45.36 -51.48 -21.35
CA MET A 1 44.90 -50.14 -21.71
C MET A 1 43.60 -49.88 -20.90
N SER A 2 43.75 -49.15 -19.78
CA SER A 2 42.64 -48.84 -18.84
C SER A 2 42.11 -47.44 -19.14
N LEU A 3 40.80 -47.33 -19.29
CA LEU A 3 40.11 -46.05 -19.47
C LEU A 3 39.93 -45.33 -18.07
N PRO A 4 40.06 -44.02 -17.99
CA PRO A 4 39.88 -43.28 -16.75
C PRO A 4 38.39 -43.05 -16.45
N SER A 5 38.03 -43.24 -15.16
CA SER A 5 36.68 -42.95 -14.63
C SER A 5 36.41 -41.44 -14.60
N MET A 6 35.34 -41.00 -15.23
CA MET A 6 34.81 -39.63 -15.10
C MET A 6 34.06 -39.52 -13.79
N THR A 7 34.62 -38.79 -12.84
CA THR A 7 33.91 -38.28 -11.67
C THR A 7 32.91 -37.21 -12.08
N ARG A 8 31.61 -37.47 -11.88
CA ARG A 8 30.54 -36.46 -11.99
C ARG A 8 30.68 -35.48 -10.82
N SER A 9 31.03 -34.25 -11.15
CA SER A 9 30.91 -33.12 -10.21
C SER A 9 29.44 -32.83 -9.96
N ASN A 10 29.02 -33.00 -8.73
CA ASN A 10 27.72 -32.64 -8.21
C ASN A 10 27.66 -31.11 -8.08
N THR A 11 27.09 -30.42 -9.07
CA THR A 11 26.78 -29.00 -8.95
C THR A 11 25.60 -28.88 -8.03
N GLY A 12 25.86 -28.38 -6.81
CA GLY A 12 24.84 -28.05 -5.83
C GLY A 12 23.77 -27.14 -6.43
N ALA A 13 22.53 -27.56 -6.32
CA ALA A 13 21.39 -26.71 -6.58
C ALA A 13 21.42 -25.58 -5.56
N ASP A 14 21.77 -24.40 -6.03
CA ASP A 14 21.59 -23.15 -5.28
C ASP A 14 20.08 -22.94 -5.15
N ASN A 15 19.54 -23.29 -3.98
CA ASN A 15 18.16 -22.96 -3.61
C ASN A 15 18.11 -21.46 -3.35
N GLY A 16 18.08 -20.67 -4.43
CA GLY A 16 17.83 -19.24 -4.38
C GLY A 16 16.47 -18.99 -3.76
N ALA A 17 16.43 -18.76 -2.46
CA ALA A 17 15.29 -18.15 -1.80
C ALA A 17 15.05 -16.82 -2.53
N SER A 18 13.99 -16.73 -3.32
CA SER A 18 13.59 -15.50 -4.01
C SER A 18 13.52 -14.40 -2.96
N ALA A 19 14.31 -13.33 -3.12
CA ALA A 19 14.31 -12.21 -2.22
C ALA A 19 12.87 -11.67 -2.10
N VAL A 20 12.40 -11.51 -0.86
CA VAL A 20 11.04 -11.00 -0.61
C VAL A 20 10.93 -9.61 -1.23
N HIS A 21 9.88 -9.39 -2.03
CA HIS A 21 9.65 -8.12 -2.71
C HIS A 21 9.56 -6.96 -1.70
N SER A 22 10.16 -5.82 -2.03
CA SER A 22 10.26 -4.66 -1.13
C SER A 22 8.90 -4.10 -0.68
N LEU A 23 7.83 -4.31 -1.46
CA LEU A 23 6.46 -3.93 -1.10
C LEU A 23 5.73 -4.94 -0.22
N HIS A 24 6.33 -6.10 0.07
CA HIS A 24 5.67 -7.13 0.88
C HIS A 24 5.18 -6.60 2.24
N PRO A 25 5.94 -5.79 3.01
CA PRO A 25 5.47 -5.24 4.28
C PRO A 25 4.27 -4.29 4.15
N LEU A 26 4.05 -3.66 2.98
CA LEU A 26 2.86 -2.86 2.72
C LEU A 26 1.59 -3.71 2.61
N PHE A 27 1.67 -4.85 1.92
CA PHE A 27 0.52 -5.70 1.66
C PHE A 27 0.32 -6.80 2.71
N HIS A 28 1.38 -7.25 3.37
CA HIS A 28 1.37 -8.35 4.34
C HIS A 28 2.11 -7.95 5.63
N PRO A 29 1.65 -6.93 6.35
CA PRO A 29 2.31 -6.53 7.59
C PRO A 29 2.12 -7.58 8.68
N ALA A 30 3.19 -7.91 9.39
CA ALA A 30 3.15 -8.77 10.57
C ALA A 30 2.57 -8.06 11.80
N SER A 31 2.54 -6.72 11.81
CA SER A 31 1.89 -5.87 12.82
C SER A 31 1.71 -4.45 12.29
N VAL A 32 0.72 -3.73 12.80
CA VAL A 32 0.35 -2.40 12.29
C VAL A 32 0.22 -1.40 13.43
N ALA A 33 0.91 -0.26 13.36
CA ALA A 33 0.62 0.91 14.18
C ALA A 33 -0.29 1.87 13.40
N LEU A 34 -1.46 2.20 13.96
CA LEU A 34 -2.37 3.19 13.38
C LEU A 34 -2.22 4.52 14.09
N VAL A 35 -1.47 5.45 13.49
CA VAL A 35 -1.14 6.75 14.08
C VAL A 35 -2.22 7.77 13.75
N GLY A 36 -2.83 8.33 14.78
CA GLY A 36 -4.03 9.16 14.67
C GLY A 36 -5.32 8.33 14.74
N ALA A 37 -5.26 7.16 15.37
CA ALA A 37 -6.41 6.32 15.60
C ALA A 37 -7.52 7.08 16.35
N SER A 38 -8.78 6.81 16.01
CA SER A 38 -9.96 7.44 16.60
C SER A 38 -10.91 6.40 17.23
N SER A 39 -11.46 6.73 18.40
CA SER A 39 -12.55 5.97 19.01
C SER A 39 -13.85 6.05 18.21
N ASP A 40 -14.05 7.15 17.47
CA ASP A 40 -15.16 7.29 16.53
C ASP A 40 -14.87 6.50 15.24
N PRO A 41 -15.60 5.39 15.00
CA PRO A 41 -15.35 4.51 13.85
C PRO A 41 -15.70 5.14 12.50
N GLU A 42 -16.37 6.28 12.47
CA GLU A 42 -16.75 6.97 11.23
C GLU A 42 -15.73 8.04 10.80
N ARG A 43 -14.77 8.39 11.64
CA ARG A 43 -13.68 9.30 11.30
C ARG A 43 -12.63 8.62 10.42
N ILE A 44 -11.86 9.43 9.69
CA ILE A 44 -10.75 8.95 8.82
C ILE A 44 -9.78 8.06 9.62
N GLY A 45 -9.39 8.46 10.84
CA GLY A 45 -8.52 7.64 11.69
C GLY A 45 -9.22 6.49 12.41
N GLY A 46 -10.56 6.41 12.38
CA GLY A 46 -11.34 5.32 12.99
C GLY A 46 -11.70 4.21 12.03
N ARG A 47 -12.00 4.54 10.77
CA ARG A 47 -12.43 3.56 9.75
C ARG A 47 -11.42 2.45 9.48
N PRO A 48 -10.10 2.72 9.31
CA PRO A 48 -9.14 1.65 9.06
C PRO A 48 -9.10 0.64 10.21
N LEU A 49 -9.19 1.10 11.45
CA LEU A 49 -9.23 0.22 12.63
C LEU A 49 -10.50 -0.64 12.60
N ARG A 50 -11.66 0.00 12.43
CA ARG A 50 -12.94 -0.71 12.34
C ARG A 50 -12.93 -1.77 11.24
N PHE A 51 -12.50 -1.41 10.01
CA PHE A 51 -12.51 -2.34 8.89
C PHE A 51 -11.57 -3.54 9.10
N MET A 52 -10.41 -3.34 9.71
CA MET A 52 -9.52 -4.45 10.06
C MET A 52 -10.12 -5.35 11.15
N LEU A 53 -10.74 -4.77 12.18
CA LEU A 53 -11.38 -5.53 13.27
C LEU A 53 -12.60 -6.30 12.75
N GLU A 54 -13.53 -5.65 12.04
CA GLU A 54 -14.73 -6.27 11.47
C GLU A 54 -14.39 -7.29 10.37
N GLY A 55 -13.29 -7.07 9.64
CA GLY A 55 -12.76 -7.98 8.63
C GLY A 55 -12.12 -9.22 9.22
N GLY A 56 -11.72 -9.19 10.47
CA GLY A 56 -11.00 -10.28 11.15
C GLY A 56 -9.54 -10.34 10.73
N PHE A 57 -8.86 -9.20 10.60
CA PHE A 57 -7.40 -9.16 10.42
C PHE A 57 -6.71 -9.74 11.66
N GLU A 58 -5.82 -10.71 11.48
CA GLU A 58 -5.28 -11.52 12.59
C GLU A 58 -4.00 -10.95 13.21
N ALA A 59 -3.24 -10.13 12.44
CA ALA A 59 -2.00 -9.57 12.97
C ALA A 59 -2.29 -8.45 13.99
N PRO A 60 -1.39 -8.23 14.98
CA PRO A 60 -1.56 -7.20 15.98
C PRO A 60 -1.74 -5.80 15.40
N ILE A 61 -2.73 -5.06 15.91
CA ILE A 61 -2.98 -3.65 15.60
C ILE A 61 -2.74 -2.84 16.86
N TYR A 62 -1.93 -1.81 16.74
CA TYR A 62 -1.56 -0.89 17.82
C TYR A 62 -2.11 0.51 17.52
N PRO A 63 -3.28 0.90 18.07
CA PRO A 63 -3.77 2.26 17.95
C PRO A 63 -2.80 3.24 18.64
N VAL A 64 -2.46 4.33 17.95
CA VAL A 64 -1.63 5.40 18.52
C VAL A 64 -2.43 6.70 18.52
N ASN A 65 -2.64 7.24 19.75
CA ASN A 65 -3.35 8.50 19.96
C ASN A 65 -2.80 9.18 21.22
N LYS A 66 -2.68 10.52 21.20
CA LYS A 66 -2.12 11.31 22.30
C LYS A 66 -2.91 11.16 23.61
N SER A 67 -4.20 10.81 23.58
CA SER A 67 -5.00 10.57 24.78
C SER A 67 -4.55 9.33 25.55
N GLY A 68 -4.07 8.29 24.85
CA GLY A 68 -3.67 7.02 25.48
C GLY A 68 -4.85 6.18 26.01
N ASP A 69 -6.09 6.49 25.58
CA ASP A 69 -7.29 5.76 25.99
C ASP A 69 -7.47 4.46 25.20
N VAL A 70 -8.45 3.63 25.64
CA VAL A 70 -8.88 2.48 24.84
C VAL A 70 -9.61 2.97 23.60
N ILE A 71 -9.19 2.49 22.41
CA ILE A 71 -9.74 2.87 21.10
C ILE A 71 -10.35 1.64 20.47
N GLN A 72 -11.67 1.64 20.24
CA GLN A 72 -12.43 0.55 19.63
C GLN A 72 -12.10 -0.84 20.25
N GLY A 73 -11.93 -0.88 21.58
CA GLY A 73 -11.65 -2.10 22.33
C GLY A 73 -10.17 -2.48 22.46
N LEU A 74 -9.25 -1.76 21.80
CA LEU A 74 -7.81 -2.00 21.90
C LEU A 74 -7.12 -0.96 22.80
N PRO A 75 -6.12 -1.36 23.60
CA PRO A 75 -5.26 -0.41 24.31
C PRO A 75 -4.51 0.46 23.30
N SER A 76 -4.41 1.76 23.56
CA SER A 76 -3.68 2.68 22.68
C SER A 76 -2.39 3.17 23.34
N TYR A 77 -1.48 3.66 22.49
CA TYR A 77 -0.18 4.19 22.86
C TYR A 77 -0.11 5.67 22.51
N LYS A 78 0.70 6.46 23.21
CA LYS A 78 0.84 7.89 22.94
C LYS A 78 1.73 8.18 21.73
N SER A 79 2.70 7.30 21.45
CA SER A 79 3.58 7.35 20.29
C SER A 79 3.86 5.95 19.76
N VAL A 80 4.41 5.83 18.55
CA VAL A 80 4.84 4.54 17.99
C VAL A 80 5.99 3.96 18.81
N GLY A 81 6.87 4.83 19.34
CA GLY A 81 7.97 4.45 20.21
C GLY A 81 7.53 3.75 21.51
N ASP A 82 6.35 4.11 22.05
CA ASP A 82 5.83 3.53 23.30
C ASP A 82 5.29 2.09 23.14
N ILE A 83 5.12 1.61 21.90
CA ILE A 83 4.65 0.24 21.64
C ILE A 83 5.75 -0.75 22.08
N PRO A 84 5.47 -1.69 23.02
CA PRO A 84 6.53 -2.58 23.54
C PRO A 84 6.94 -3.70 22.57
N HIS A 85 6.22 -3.85 21.46
CA HIS A 85 6.42 -4.90 20.46
C HIS A 85 7.00 -4.35 19.15
N PRO A 86 7.61 -5.19 18.30
CA PRO A 86 7.98 -4.80 16.95
C PRO A 86 6.76 -4.34 16.15
N VAL A 87 6.97 -3.32 15.30
CA VAL A 87 5.94 -2.80 14.39
C VAL A 87 6.47 -2.92 12.97
N ASP A 88 5.70 -3.56 12.10
CA ASP A 88 6.09 -3.80 10.71
C ASP A 88 5.67 -2.66 9.78
N GLN A 89 4.45 -2.15 9.99
CA GLN A 89 3.90 -1.05 9.19
C GLN A 89 3.30 0.04 10.08
N ALA A 90 3.49 1.30 9.70
CA ALA A 90 2.78 2.43 10.27
C ALA A 90 1.77 3.00 9.25
N VAL A 91 0.52 3.17 9.70
CA VAL A 91 -0.55 3.85 8.94
C VAL A 91 -0.82 5.20 9.60
N ILE A 92 -0.59 6.28 8.87
CA ILE A 92 -0.60 7.65 9.40
C ILE A 92 -1.85 8.39 8.92
N CYS A 93 -2.68 8.82 9.90
CA CYS A 93 -3.94 9.53 9.70
C CYS A 93 -3.99 10.86 10.49
N VAL A 94 -2.84 11.39 10.92
CA VAL A 94 -2.79 12.66 11.66
C VAL A 94 -2.84 13.85 10.69
N PRO A 95 -3.26 15.06 11.14
CA PRO A 95 -3.16 16.29 10.35
C PRO A 95 -1.73 16.57 9.88
N VAL A 96 -1.58 17.27 8.75
CA VAL A 96 -0.29 17.56 8.08
C VAL A 96 0.84 17.98 9.03
N PRO A 97 0.63 18.91 10.01
CA PRO A 97 1.72 19.32 10.91
C PRO A 97 2.28 18.19 11.78
N GLY A 98 1.53 17.10 11.96
CA GLY A 98 1.97 15.94 12.75
C GLY A 98 2.62 14.83 11.94
N VAL A 99 2.54 14.86 10.60
CA VAL A 99 2.95 13.74 9.75
C VAL A 99 4.45 13.50 9.79
N GLU A 100 5.27 14.55 9.66
CA GLU A 100 6.74 14.40 9.66
C GLU A 100 7.25 13.80 10.99
N ALA A 101 6.68 14.24 12.12
CA ALA A 101 7.02 13.66 13.43
C ALA A 101 6.61 12.18 13.54
N ALA A 102 5.40 11.84 13.05
CA ALA A 102 4.92 10.46 13.03
C ALA A 102 5.79 9.55 12.14
N VAL A 103 6.26 10.04 10.99
CA VAL A 103 7.18 9.32 10.12
C VAL A 103 8.52 9.08 10.82
N ARG A 104 9.08 10.11 11.45
CA ARG A 104 10.35 10.03 12.19
C ARG A 104 10.28 9.01 13.33
N ASP A 105 9.20 9.04 14.10
CA ASP A 105 8.94 8.11 15.20
C ASP A 105 8.78 6.66 14.70
N SER A 106 8.07 6.48 13.57
CA SER A 106 7.90 5.19 12.91
C SER A 106 9.23 4.61 12.40
N ILE A 107 10.06 5.44 11.76
CA ILE A 107 11.40 5.04 11.31
C ILE A 107 12.28 4.62 12.50
N ALA A 108 12.29 5.42 13.58
CA ALA A 108 13.04 5.10 14.79
C ALA A 108 12.57 3.79 15.44
N LYS A 109 11.29 3.43 15.30
CA LYS A 109 10.72 2.16 15.74
C LYS A 109 11.18 0.96 14.88
N GLY A 110 11.71 1.21 13.70
CA GLY A 110 12.17 0.18 12.77
C GLY A 110 11.07 -0.40 11.88
N VAL A 111 10.03 0.38 11.56
CA VAL A 111 9.01 -0.06 10.60
C VAL A 111 9.64 -0.25 9.21
N ARG A 112 9.12 -1.20 8.45
CA ARG A 112 9.56 -1.48 7.08
C ARG A 112 8.72 -0.75 6.02
N ALA A 113 7.51 -0.37 6.39
CA ALA A 113 6.60 0.32 5.50
C ALA A 113 5.78 1.39 6.23
N ILE A 114 5.49 2.48 5.52
CA ILE A 114 4.64 3.58 5.99
C ILE A 114 3.58 3.84 4.94
N GLN A 115 2.32 3.98 5.37
CA GLN A 115 1.21 4.46 4.57
C GLN A 115 0.74 5.79 5.13
N ILE A 116 0.69 6.85 4.29
CA ILE A 116 0.18 8.17 4.69
C ILE A 116 -1.15 8.41 3.98
N MET A 117 -2.24 8.44 4.76
CA MET A 117 -3.58 8.73 4.26
C MET A 117 -3.83 10.22 4.14
N THR A 118 -3.15 11.03 4.94
CA THR A 118 -3.30 12.48 5.01
C THR A 118 -3.01 13.14 3.67
N ALA A 119 -3.93 14.01 3.24
CA ALA A 119 -3.78 14.94 2.12
C ALA A 119 -3.24 16.29 2.61
N GLY A 120 -2.80 17.17 1.70
CA GLY A 120 -2.27 18.50 2.01
C GLY A 120 -0.76 18.61 1.72
N PHE A 121 -0.31 17.97 0.65
CA PHE A 121 1.09 17.89 0.23
C PHE A 121 1.30 18.48 -1.17
N ALA A 122 1.97 17.80 -2.07
CA ALA A 122 2.32 18.27 -3.41
C ALA A 122 1.11 18.63 -4.27
N GLU A 123 -0.06 18.09 -3.99
CA GLU A 123 -1.32 18.38 -4.66
C GLU A 123 -1.90 19.75 -4.29
N ILE A 124 -1.42 20.38 -3.21
CA ILE A 124 -1.92 21.69 -2.76
C ILE A 124 -1.02 22.84 -3.24
N ASP A 125 0.27 22.79 -2.88
CA ASP A 125 1.19 23.90 -3.16
C ASP A 125 2.68 23.48 -3.09
N ALA A 126 3.57 24.47 -3.30
CA ALA A 126 5.01 24.25 -3.25
C ALA A 126 5.54 23.89 -1.84
N GLN A 127 4.90 24.37 -0.77
CA GLN A 127 5.29 24.02 0.60
C GLN A 127 4.94 22.58 0.93
N GLY A 128 3.74 22.15 0.52
CA GLY A 128 3.32 20.76 0.61
C GLY A 128 4.23 19.84 -0.19
N ARG A 129 4.64 20.24 -1.39
CA ARG A 129 5.62 19.50 -2.20
C ARG A 129 6.97 19.36 -1.49
N ALA A 130 7.51 20.42 -0.94
CA ALA A 130 8.78 20.39 -0.21
C ALA A 130 8.69 19.48 1.04
N LEU A 131 7.56 19.49 1.75
CA LEU A 131 7.33 18.58 2.88
C LEU A 131 7.27 17.10 2.41
N GLN A 132 6.56 16.84 1.33
CA GLN A 132 6.48 15.49 0.73
C GLN A 132 7.86 14.96 0.36
N GLU A 133 8.69 15.77 -0.30
CA GLU A 133 10.05 15.40 -0.70
C GLU A 133 10.94 15.10 0.49
N ARG A 134 10.86 15.89 1.57
CA ARG A 134 11.59 15.62 2.81
C ARG A 134 11.18 14.28 3.43
N ILE A 135 9.87 14.02 3.53
CA ILE A 135 9.35 12.77 4.08
C ILE A 135 9.78 11.58 3.22
N ALA A 136 9.69 11.69 1.90
CA ALA A 136 10.13 10.64 0.99
C ALA A 136 11.64 10.37 1.08
N SER A 137 12.47 11.42 1.27
CA SER A 137 13.91 11.27 1.52
C SER A 137 14.17 10.53 2.82
N MET A 138 13.51 10.93 3.91
CA MET A 138 13.67 10.26 5.21
C MET A 138 13.34 8.75 5.12
N CYS A 139 12.26 8.40 4.44
CA CYS A 139 11.88 6.99 4.25
C CYS A 139 12.92 6.25 3.40
N ARG A 140 13.38 6.84 2.29
CA ARG A 140 14.39 6.27 1.40
C ARG A 140 15.72 6.01 2.11
N ASP A 141 16.19 7.01 2.87
CA ASP A 141 17.46 6.95 3.59
C ASP A 141 17.43 5.87 4.68
N ALA A 142 16.24 5.57 5.23
CA ALA A 142 15.99 4.52 6.20
C ALA A 142 15.64 3.15 5.58
N GLY A 143 15.54 3.05 4.26
CA GLY A 143 15.10 1.81 3.59
C GLY A 143 13.63 1.46 3.82
N VAL A 144 12.80 2.42 4.19
CA VAL A 144 11.37 2.26 4.48
C VAL A 144 10.54 2.59 3.23
N ARG A 145 9.59 1.73 2.86
CA ARG A 145 8.72 1.97 1.71
C ARG A 145 7.55 2.87 2.11
N LEU A 146 7.23 3.84 1.25
CA LEU A 146 6.21 4.85 1.51
C LEU A 146 5.07 4.78 0.47
N LEU A 147 3.86 4.47 0.94
CA LEU A 147 2.62 4.58 0.15
C LEU A 147 1.94 5.93 0.44
N GLY A 148 1.68 6.70 -0.59
CA GLY A 148 1.11 8.04 -0.49
C GLY A 148 2.16 9.15 -0.61
N PRO A 149 1.96 10.30 0.06
CA PRO A 149 0.79 10.74 0.84
C PRO A 149 -0.49 10.87 0.01
N ASN A 150 -1.58 11.34 0.63
CA ASN A 150 -2.89 11.46 -0.01
C ASN A 150 -3.41 10.11 -0.57
N SER A 151 -3.11 9.02 0.13
CA SER A 151 -3.53 7.68 -0.25
C SER A 151 -4.86 7.30 0.40
N LEU A 152 -5.82 6.81 -0.38
CA LEU A 152 -7.04 6.22 0.18
C LEU A 152 -6.76 4.89 0.90
N GLY A 153 -5.59 4.33 0.68
CA GLY A 153 -5.14 3.11 1.34
C GLY A 153 -5.13 1.88 0.44
N LEU A 154 -5.09 0.73 1.09
CA LEU A 154 -5.04 -0.54 0.40
C LEU A 154 -5.91 -1.61 1.07
N LEU A 155 -6.29 -2.61 0.27
CA LEU A 155 -6.97 -3.82 0.70
C LEU A 155 -6.13 -5.04 0.25
N ASN A 156 -5.88 -5.96 1.17
CA ASN A 156 -5.45 -7.31 0.86
C ASN A 156 -6.55 -8.26 1.33
N VAL A 157 -7.39 -8.69 0.41
CA VAL A 157 -8.61 -9.44 0.73
C VAL A 157 -8.31 -10.83 1.30
N PRO A 158 -7.36 -11.62 0.76
CA PRO A 158 -6.97 -12.89 1.33
C PRO A 158 -6.54 -12.85 2.80
N THR A 159 -5.85 -11.79 3.22
CA THR A 159 -5.38 -11.63 4.61
C THR A 159 -6.31 -10.76 5.46
N ARG A 160 -7.42 -10.27 4.87
CA ARG A 160 -8.37 -9.37 5.54
C ARG A 160 -7.74 -8.07 6.05
N PHE A 161 -6.62 -7.67 5.45
CA PHE A 161 -5.96 -6.42 5.76
C PHE A 161 -6.62 -5.27 4.99
N PHE A 162 -7.47 -4.50 5.68
CA PHE A 162 -8.27 -3.42 5.10
C PHE A 162 -7.82 -2.07 5.64
N SER A 163 -6.61 -1.65 5.25
CA SER A 163 -6.04 -0.36 5.64
C SER A 163 -6.54 0.76 4.72
N THR A 164 -7.78 1.16 4.90
CA THR A 164 -8.45 2.20 4.09
C THR A 164 -9.49 2.97 4.91
N PHE A 165 -9.79 4.20 4.48
CA PHE A 165 -10.92 4.95 5.02
C PHE A 165 -12.09 5.09 4.01
N SER A 166 -12.08 4.32 2.92
CA SER A 166 -13.12 4.35 1.89
C SER A 166 -14.48 3.99 2.45
N THR A 167 -15.46 4.87 2.26
CA THR A 167 -16.86 4.62 2.66
C THR A 167 -17.54 3.52 1.83
N ALA A 168 -16.95 3.11 0.70
CA ALA A 168 -17.49 2.01 -0.10
C ALA A 168 -17.52 0.68 0.66
N LEU A 169 -16.70 0.53 1.72
CA LEU A 169 -16.73 -0.66 2.57
C LEU A 169 -17.89 -0.67 3.59
N ASN A 170 -18.56 0.44 3.83
CA ASN A 170 -19.66 0.52 4.81
C ASN A 170 -20.85 -0.39 4.49
N GLY A 171 -21.05 -0.77 3.24
CA GLY A 171 -22.16 -1.63 2.83
C GLY A 171 -21.74 -2.83 1.99
N LEU A 172 -20.49 -2.91 1.60
CA LEU A 172 -19.97 -3.91 0.67
C LEU A 172 -18.72 -4.57 1.26
N LYS A 173 -18.88 -5.77 1.83
CA LYS A 173 -17.73 -6.53 2.35
C LYS A 173 -16.86 -7.02 1.20
N PRO A 174 -15.53 -6.82 1.27
CA PRO A 174 -14.62 -7.34 0.25
C PRO A 174 -14.75 -8.86 0.09
N GLN A 175 -15.00 -9.29 -1.13
CA GLN A 175 -15.08 -10.71 -1.47
C GLN A 175 -13.76 -11.15 -2.12
N PRO A 176 -13.22 -12.32 -1.74
CA PRO A 176 -12.05 -12.88 -2.39
C PRO A 176 -12.30 -13.10 -3.89
N GLY A 177 -11.32 -12.77 -4.71
CA GLY A 177 -11.36 -12.98 -6.16
C GLY A 177 -10.02 -12.70 -6.81
N PRO A 178 -9.91 -12.95 -8.12
CA PRO A 178 -8.63 -12.96 -8.81
C PRO A 178 -8.19 -11.59 -9.35
N ILE A 179 -8.95 -10.53 -9.11
CA ILE A 179 -8.70 -9.21 -9.68
C ILE A 179 -7.88 -8.38 -8.69
N ALA A 180 -6.78 -7.78 -9.16
CA ALA A 180 -6.10 -6.72 -8.43
C ALA A 180 -6.35 -5.37 -9.10
N LEU A 181 -6.42 -4.30 -8.31
CA LEU A 181 -6.56 -2.92 -8.79
C LEU A 181 -5.45 -2.05 -8.19
N ALA A 182 -4.66 -1.42 -9.04
CA ALA A 182 -3.70 -0.38 -8.67
C ALA A 182 -4.10 0.95 -9.32
N THR A 183 -4.23 2.02 -8.55
CA THR A 183 -4.72 3.31 -9.03
C THR A 183 -4.07 4.47 -8.30
N GLN A 184 -3.85 5.59 -9.00
CA GLN A 184 -3.42 6.84 -8.37
C GLN A 184 -4.59 7.49 -7.62
N SER A 185 -5.79 7.48 -8.22
CA SER A 185 -6.98 8.11 -7.66
C SER A 185 -7.71 7.21 -6.65
N GLY A 186 -7.79 7.66 -5.41
CA GLY A 186 -8.56 7.00 -4.37
C GLY A 186 -10.07 6.95 -4.68
N ALA A 187 -10.62 8.05 -5.21
CA ALA A 187 -12.03 8.12 -5.59
C ALA A 187 -12.38 7.12 -6.70
N PHE A 188 -11.54 7.03 -7.74
CA PHE A 188 -11.69 6.05 -8.81
C PHE A 188 -11.61 4.61 -8.27
N GLY A 189 -10.63 4.32 -7.43
CA GLY A 189 -10.48 2.99 -6.81
C GLY A 189 -11.71 2.60 -5.98
N SER A 190 -12.23 3.54 -5.18
CA SER A 190 -13.41 3.35 -4.35
C SER A 190 -14.68 3.10 -5.19
N ALA A 191 -14.90 3.89 -6.23
CA ALA A 191 -16.03 3.73 -7.15
C ALA A 191 -15.95 2.40 -7.92
N THR A 192 -14.77 2.05 -8.43
CA THR A 192 -14.52 0.79 -9.14
C THR A 192 -14.80 -0.41 -8.24
N TYR A 193 -14.29 -0.38 -7.01
CA TYR A 193 -14.58 -1.41 -6.02
C TYR A 193 -16.08 -1.56 -5.78
N GLY A 194 -16.79 -0.45 -5.53
CA GLY A 194 -18.24 -0.47 -5.30
C GLY A 194 -19.01 -1.06 -6.46
N MET A 195 -18.77 -0.59 -7.68
CA MET A 195 -19.45 -1.07 -8.90
C MET A 195 -19.16 -2.54 -9.21
N ALA A 196 -17.93 -2.97 -9.03
CA ALA A 196 -17.51 -4.36 -9.26
C ALA A 196 -18.13 -5.29 -8.22
N SER A 197 -18.12 -4.91 -6.94
CA SER A 197 -18.70 -5.68 -5.84
C SER A 197 -20.20 -5.88 -6.02
N LEU A 198 -20.94 -4.85 -6.46
CA LEU A 198 -22.38 -4.95 -6.79
C LEU A 198 -22.66 -5.93 -7.94
N ARG A 199 -21.67 -6.22 -8.78
CA ARG A 199 -21.76 -7.22 -9.87
C ARG A 199 -21.20 -8.59 -9.47
N GLY A 200 -20.89 -8.81 -8.19
CA GLY A 200 -20.35 -10.06 -7.69
C GLY A 200 -18.89 -10.32 -8.05
N LEU A 201 -18.13 -9.30 -8.46
CA LEU A 201 -16.71 -9.44 -8.74
C LEU A 201 -15.91 -9.31 -7.44
N GLY A 202 -15.02 -10.28 -7.19
CA GLY A 202 -14.13 -10.29 -6.04
C GLY A 202 -12.72 -9.80 -6.40
N PHE A 203 -11.98 -9.38 -5.37
CA PHE A 203 -10.64 -8.84 -5.49
C PHE A 203 -9.63 -9.65 -4.69
N SER A 204 -8.39 -9.69 -5.19
CA SER A 204 -7.23 -10.11 -4.41
C SER A 204 -6.66 -8.93 -3.62
N LYS A 205 -6.36 -7.85 -4.31
CA LYS A 205 -5.80 -6.63 -3.73
C LYS A 205 -6.34 -5.38 -4.41
N ILE A 206 -6.42 -4.30 -3.65
CA ILE A 206 -6.68 -2.96 -4.18
C ILE A 206 -5.68 -2.01 -3.51
N VAL A 207 -5.04 -1.14 -4.27
CA VAL A 207 -4.13 -0.13 -3.76
C VAL A 207 -4.37 1.21 -4.45
N ALA A 208 -4.52 2.26 -3.64
CA ALA A 208 -4.55 3.64 -4.12
C ALA A 208 -3.24 4.33 -3.73
N THR A 209 -2.40 4.65 -4.71
CA THR A 209 -1.04 5.16 -4.46
C THR A 209 -1.01 6.63 -4.03
N GLY A 210 -2.05 7.42 -4.34
CA GLY A 210 -2.08 8.84 -4.03
C GLY A 210 -1.01 9.61 -4.79
N ASN A 211 -0.25 10.47 -4.10
CA ASN A 211 0.77 11.34 -4.70
C ASN A 211 2.03 10.62 -5.20
N GLU A 212 2.20 9.33 -4.92
CA GLU A 212 3.34 8.52 -5.38
C GLU A 212 4.71 9.12 -5.01
N ALA A 213 4.88 9.50 -3.76
CA ALA A 213 6.17 10.05 -3.33
C ALA A 213 7.33 9.02 -3.36
N ASP A 214 7.00 7.73 -3.23
CA ASP A 214 7.92 6.58 -3.38
C ASP A 214 7.27 5.49 -4.23
N VAL A 215 6.28 4.77 -3.68
CA VAL A 215 5.61 3.66 -4.35
C VAL A 215 4.65 4.19 -5.41
N ASP A 216 4.81 3.76 -6.66
CA ASP A 216 3.96 4.10 -7.79
C ASP A 216 3.11 2.90 -8.29
N VAL A 217 2.17 3.17 -9.19
CA VAL A 217 1.32 2.12 -9.78
C VAL A 217 2.14 1.10 -10.57
N ALA A 218 3.23 1.50 -11.22
CA ALA A 218 4.08 0.58 -11.98
C ALA A 218 4.75 -0.46 -11.07
N GLU A 219 5.22 -0.04 -9.91
CA GLU A 219 5.80 -0.92 -8.90
C GLU A 219 4.75 -1.82 -8.23
N CYS A 220 3.54 -1.29 -8.03
CA CYS A 220 2.42 -2.12 -7.59
C CYS A 220 2.06 -3.21 -8.62
N ILE A 221 2.08 -2.90 -9.93
CA ILE A 221 1.88 -3.91 -10.98
C ILE A 221 2.96 -4.99 -10.88
N ASP A 222 4.24 -4.59 -10.76
CA ASP A 222 5.37 -5.54 -10.65
C ASP A 222 5.18 -6.51 -9.46
N TYR A 223 4.78 -5.99 -8.30
CA TYR A 223 4.47 -6.79 -7.11
C TYR A 223 3.29 -7.74 -7.34
N LEU A 224 2.21 -7.26 -7.98
CA LEU A 224 0.99 -8.04 -8.22
C LEU A 224 1.19 -9.17 -9.23
N VAL A 225 2.21 -9.08 -10.08
CA VAL A 225 2.58 -10.17 -10.99
C VAL A 225 2.99 -11.43 -10.20
N ASP A 226 3.70 -11.27 -9.09
CA ASP A 226 4.15 -12.40 -8.27
C ASP A 226 3.11 -12.84 -7.24
N ASP A 227 2.01 -12.08 -7.07
CA ASP A 227 0.96 -12.46 -6.12
C ASP A 227 0.17 -13.69 -6.58
N PRO A 228 0.15 -14.79 -5.79
CA PRO A 228 -0.54 -16.03 -6.18
C PRO A 228 -2.07 -15.90 -6.23
N HIS A 229 -2.65 -14.92 -5.54
CA HIS A 229 -4.09 -14.67 -5.53
C HIS A 229 -4.55 -13.79 -6.68
N THR A 230 -3.62 -13.13 -7.41
CA THR A 230 -3.93 -12.24 -8.52
C THR A 230 -3.78 -12.96 -9.86
N ARG A 231 -4.81 -12.92 -10.70
CA ARG A 231 -4.79 -13.45 -12.06
C ARG A 231 -4.98 -12.37 -13.12
N ILE A 232 -5.63 -11.27 -12.75
CA ILE A 232 -5.91 -10.12 -13.63
C ILE A 232 -5.50 -8.87 -12.87
N ILE A 233 -4.74 -7.99 -13.50
CA ILE A 233 -4.33 -6.70 -12.93
C ILE A 233 -5.07 -5.60 -13.67
N CYS A 234 -5.81 -4.78 -12.94
CA CYS A 234 -6.39 -3.56 -13.46
C CYS A 234 -5.60 -2.35 -12.93
N ALA A 235 -5.33 -1.37 -13.77
CA ALA A 235 -4.63 -0.17 -13.37
C ALA A 235 -5.31 1.09 -13.92
N ALA A 236 -5.32 2.17 -13.13
CA ALA A 236 -5.73 3.49 -13.59
C ALA A 236 -4.58 4.49 -13.37
N LEU A 237 -4.16 5.14 -14.45
CA LEU A 237 -3.02 6.04 -14.49
C LEU A 237 -3.46 7.44 -14.95
N GLU A 238 -3.23 8.44 -14.13
CA GLU A 238 -3.36 9.86 -14.45
C GLU A 238 -2.04 10.39 -15.01
N SER A 239 -0.93 9.95 -14.41
CA SER A 239 0.44 10.24 -14.82
C SER A 239 1.29 8.97 -14.84
N CYS A 240 2.46 9.05 -15.45
CA CYS A 240 3.47 7.98 -15.40
C CYS A 240 4.84 8.65 -15.25
N ARG A 241 5.46 8.51 -14.08
CA ARG A 241 6.75 9.15 -13.78
C ARG A 241 7.93 8.39 -14.38
N ASP A 242 7.84 7.07 -14.38
CA ASP A 242 8.88 6.17 -14.89
C ASP A 242 8.27 5.18 -15.90
N GLY A 243 8.24 5.60 -17.17
CA GLY A 243 7.72 4.77 -18.27
C GLY A 243 8.51 3.49 -18.46
N GLU A 244 9.80 3.48 -18.14
CA GLU A 244 10.64 2.29 -18.29
C GLU A 244 10.34 1.26 -17.19
N ARG A 245 10.06 1.71 -15.96
CA ARG A 245 9.56 0.85 -14.88
C ARG A 245 8.22 0.22 -15.26
N LEU A 246 7.29 1.03 -15.75
CA LEU A 246 5.99 0.53 -16.23
C LEU A 246 6.17 -0.50 -17.35
N ARG A 247 7.02 -0.23 -18.34
CA ARG A 247 7.30 -1.17 -19.40
C ARG A 247 7.84 -2.50 -18.88
N ARG A 248 8.79 -2.48 -17.93
CA ARG A 248 9.34 -3.71 -17.31
C ARG A 248 8.25 -4.49 -16.57
N ALA A 249 7.41 -3.82 -15.78
CA ALA A 249 6.29 -4.46 -15.06
C ALA A 249 5.30 -5.13 -16.03
N LEU A 250 4.98 -4.47 -17.14
CA LEU A 250 4.09 -5.03 -18.17
C LEU A 250 4.72 -6.22 -18.90
N CYS A 251 6.01 -6.16 -19.23
CA CYS A 251 6.73 -7.30 -19.81
C CYS A 251 6.75 -8.50 -18.86
N LYS A 252 7.01 -8.28 -17.57
CA LYS A 252 6.94 -9.31 -16.52
C LYS A 252 5.54 -9.94 -16.43
N ALA A 253 4.50 -9.11 -16.44
CA ALA A 253 3.11 -9.58 -16.42
C ALA A 253 2.79 -10.46 -17.64
N ALA A 254 3.21 -10.03 -18.84
CA ALA A 254 3.03 -10.80 -20.06
C ALA A 254 3.76 -12.16 -20.02
N GLN A 255 4.99 -12.19 -19.51
CA GLN A 255 5.76 -13.44 -19.34
C GLN A 255 5.10 -14.38 -18.31
N ALA A 256 4.48 -13.82 -17.27
CA ALA A 256 3.73 -14.58 -16.27
C ALA A 256 2.32 -14.99 -16.74
N GLY A 257 1.90 -14.61 -17.94
CA GLY A 257 0.55 -14.89 -18.46
C GLY A 257 -0.56 -14.15 -17.71
N LYS A 258 -0.24 -13.04 -17.02
CA LYS A 258 -1.23 -12.24 -16.29
C LYS A 258 -1.63 -11.01 -17.12
N PRO A 259 -2.88 -10.92 -17.60
CA PRO A 259 -3.35 -9.76 -18.34
C PRO A 259 -3.37 -8.50 -17.47
N VAL A 260 -2.95 -7.38 -18.05
CA VAL A 260 -3.00 -6.05 -17.43
C VAL A 260 -3.92 -5.15 -18.24
N LEU A 261 -4.98 -4.66 -17.62
CA LEU A 261 -5.91 -3.69 -18.20
C LEU A 261 -5.58 -2.30 -17.64
N ILE A 262 -5.19 -1.38 -18.52
CA ILE A 262 -4.82 -0.01 -18.12
C ILE A 262 -5.83 0.99 -18.64
N MET A 263 -6.39 1.79 -17.74
CA MET A 263 -7.10 3.01 -18.07
C MET A 263 -6.16 4.20 -17.91
N LYS A 264 -5.80 4.86 -19.02
CA LYS A 264 -5.01 6.11 -19.00
C LYS A 264 -5.94 7.30 -19.09
N VAL A 265 -5.98 8.08 -18.03
CA VAL A 265 -6.70 9.36 -17.94
C VAL A 265 -5.81 10.52 -18.41
N GLY A 266 -6.39 11.65 -18.83
CA GLY A 266 -5.62 12.84 -19.19
C GLY A 266 -4.90 12.75 -20.55
N ARG A 267 -5.51 12.13 -21.55
CA ARG A 267 -4.97 12.05 -22.93
C ARG A 267 -5.21 13.30 -23.79
N THR A 268 -6.16 14.13 -23.39
CA THR A 268 -6.46 15.44 -24.01
C THR A 268 -5.89 16.57 -23.15
N GLU A 269 -5.68 17.75 -23.72
CA GLU A 269 -5.21 18.92 -22.99
C GLU A 269 -6.13 19.23 -21.78
N ALA A 270 -7.43 19.22 -21.96
CA ALA A 270 -8.39 19.43 -20.88
C ALA A 270 -8.33 18.30 -19.82
N GLY A 271 -8.17 17.05 -20.26
CA GLY A 271 -8.00 15.92 -19.35
C GLY A 271 -6.66 15.94 -18.63
N ALA A 272 -5.58 16.40 -19.27
CA ALA A 272 -4.28 16.58 -18.64
C ALA A 272 -4.32 17.70 -17.59
N ALA A 273 -5.00 18.80 -17.86
CA ALA A 273 -5.22 19.87 -16.88
C ALA A 273 -6.03 19.40 -15.67
N ALA A 274 -7.07 18.60 -15.88
CA ALA A 274 -7.85 18.00 -14.79
C ALA A 274 -7.04 16.97 -13.96
N ALA A 275 -6.14 16.22 -14.60
CA ALA A 275 -5.27 15.24 -13.94
C ALA A 275 -4.03 15.86 -13.28
N SER A 276 -3.71 17.13 -13.54
CA SER A 276 -2.51 17.80 -13.01
C SER A 276 -2.60 18.18 -11.53
N THR A 277 -3.77 17.99 -10.91
CA THR A 277 -4.00 18.19 -9.48
C THR A 277 -3.60 16.99 -8.61
N HIS A 278 -3.09 15.93 -9.24
CA HIS A 278 -2.57 14.71 -8.60
C HIS A 278 -1.09 14.49 -8.84
#